data_64c584e6b4edd45d574c9f254cd4e116
#
_entry.id   64c584e6b4edd45d574c9f254cd4e116
#
_cell.length_a   1.000
_cell.length_b   1.000
_cell.length_c   1.000
_cell.angle_alpha   90.00
_cell.angle_beta   90.00
_cell.angle_gamma   90.00
#
_symmetry.space_group_name_H-M   'P 1'
#
loop_
_entity.id
_entity.type
_entity.pdbx_description
1 polymer ?
#
loop_
_entity_poly.entity_id
_entity_poly.type
_entity_poly.pdbx_seq_one_letter_code
_entity_poly.pdbx_strand_id
1 'polypeptide(L)'
;MYSSANYVLFVNYEDFYSQIETTISDNAKGRITFFSGYDCDSLAFEKISGFLKNTLPVFSGLERADLELRTKSVQLEPLLSMEPQQNCIVAFSLMPEELAKKLDNKAPSISRRIAALTRLAERGWPIGLRFDPLIYSYDWKEKYERLVGSLLEALPNESIHSISYGPLRFPKKMYSEIFKLYPDEDLFSFSMKAADGIVSYGNGIENEMSDFLLGQLSGVVSSEKIFQCLSQT
;
A
#
# COMPACT_ATOMS: atom_id res chain seq x y z
N MET A 1 7.44 -12.18 1.64
CA MET A 1 8.02 -11.73 0.36
C MET A 1 8.05 -12.92 -0.58
N TYR A 2 7.24 -12.89 -1.62
CA TYR A 2 7.30 -13.91 -2.66
C TYR A 2 8.49 -13.56 -3.55
N SER A 3 9.60 -14.22 -3.38
CA SER A 3 10.70 -14.09 -4.31
C SER A 3 10.54 -15.14 -5.40
N SER A 4 9.89 -14.76 -6.49
CA SER A 4 10.12 -15.45 -7.74
C SER A 4 11.60 -15.26 -8.10
N ALA A 5 12.27 -16.31 -8.56
CA ALA A 5 13.65 -16.25 -9.03
C ALA A 5 13.81 -15.32 -10.25
N ASN A 6 12.70 -15.00 -10.91
CA ASN A 6 12.65 -14.17 -12.12
C ASN A 6 11.59 -13.07 -11.98
N TYR A 7 11.88 -11.91 -12.54
CA TYR A 7 10.87 -10.88 -12.78
C TYR A 7 10.12 -11.20 -14.07
N VAL A 8 8.80 -11.07 -14.03
CA VAL A 8 7.93 -11.25 -15.20
C VAL A 8 7.26 -9.92 -15.50
N LEU A 9 7.42 -9.44 -16.73
CA LEU A 9 6.69 -8.29 -17.25
C LEU A 9 5.69 -8.78 -18.30
N PHE A 10 4.40 -8.59 -18.01
CA PHE A 10 3.35 -8.82 -18.98
C PHE A 10 3.28 -7.64 -19.95
N VAL A 11 3.35 -7.91 -21.24
CA VAL A 11 3.36 -6.88 -22.29
C VAL A 11 2.07 -6.84 -23.11
N ASN A 12 1.13 -7.71 -22.82
CA ASN A 12 -0.18 -7.82 -23.47
C ASN A 12 -1.20 -6.86 -22.83
N TYR A 13 -0.88 -5.58 -22.79
CA TYR A 13 -1.70 -4.56 -22.14
C TYR A 13 -3.14 -4.48 -22.68
N GLU A 14 -3.34 -4.68 -23.97
CA GLU A 14 -4.66 -4.67 -24.60
C GLU A 14 -5.60 -5.73 -24.02
N ASP A 15 -5.09 -6.90 -23.68
CA ASP A 15 -5.90 -7.96 -23.06
C ASP A 15 -6.36 -7.53 -21.65
N PHE A 16 -5.50 -6.86 -20.89
CA PHE A 16 -5.87 -6.32 -19.58
C PHE A 16 -6.90 -5.20 -19.71
N TYR A 17 -6.75 -4.29 -20.65
CA TYR A 17 -7.71 -3.19 -20.86
C TYR A 17 -9.08 -3.73 -21.26
N SER A 18 -9.15 -4.70 -22.17
CA SER A 18 -10.39 -5.37 -22.54
C SER A 18 -11.09 -6.04 -21.36
N GLN A 19 -10.32 -6.67 -20.46
CA GLN A 19 -10.86 -7.27 -19.23
C GLN A 19 -11.34 -6.21 -18.24
N ILE A 20 -10.67 -5.08 -18.10
CA ILE A 20 -11.08 -3.95 -17.28
C ILE A 20 -12.42 -3.40 -17.78
N GLU A 21 -12.57 -3.15 -19.07
CA GLU A 21 -13.80 -2.66 -19.69
C GLU A 21 -14.97 -3.66 -19.50
N THR A 22 -14.70 -4.95 -19.69
CA THR A 22 -15.68 -6.02 -19.45
C THR A 22 -16.10 -6.01 -17.97
N THR A 23 -15.15 -5.94 -17.04
CA THR A 23 -15.44 -5.91 -15.60
C THR A 23 -16.29 -4.70 -15.22
N ILE A 24 -16.02 -3.52 -15.80
CA ILE A 24 -16.83 -2.32 -15.59
C ILE A 24 -18.25 -2.50 -16.15
N SER A 25 -18.38 -3.12 -17.30
CA SER A 25 -19.68 -3.38 -17.96
C SER A 25 -20.53 -4.36 -17.17
N ASP A 26 -19.93 -5.43 -16.68
CA ASP A 26 -20.61 -6.49 -15.91
C ASP A 26 -21.05 -6.01 -14.52
N ASN A 27 -20.39 -4.98 -13.97
CA ASN A 27 -20.73 -4.37 -12.70
C ASN A 27 -21.57 -3.12 -12.91
N ALA A 28 -22.89 -3.28 -12.96
CA ALA A 28 -23.85 -2.20 -13.29
C ALA A 28 -23.85 -1.04 -12.28
N LYS A 29 -23.31 -1.23 -11.06
CA LYS A 29 -23.35 -0.23 -9.97
C LYS A 29 -21.99 0.01 -9.36
N GLY A 30 -21.73 1.29 -9.04
CA GLY A 30 -20.58 1.70 -8.27
C GLY A 30 -19.32 1.96 -9.11
N ARG A 31 -18.30 2.42 -8.41
CA ARG A 31 -16.95 2.68 -8.90
C ARG A 31 -16.05 1.49 -8.54
N ILE A 32 -15.17 1.10 -9.43
CA ILE A 32 -14.29 -0.07 -9.25
C ILE A 32 -12.85 0.40 -9.18
N THR A 33 -12.13 0.00 -8.16
CA THR A 33 -10.69 0.26 -8.06
C THR A 33 -9.90 -0.94 -8.58
N PHE A 34 -9.08 -0.71 -9.58
CA PHE A 34 -8.13 -1.67 -10.12
C PHE A 34 -6.75 -1.43 -9.54
N PHE A 35 -6.12 -2.49 -9.07
CA PHE A 35 -4.76 -2.44 -8.54
C PHE A 35 -3.76 -2.80 -9.64
N SER A 36 -2.75 -1.97 -9.87
CA SER A 36 -1.74 -2.17 -10.91
C SER A 36 -0.81 -3.37 -10.67
N GLY A 37 -0.81 -3.92 -9.48
CA GLY A 37 -0.08 -5.12 -9.13
C GLY A 37 -0.46 -5.62 -7.74
N TYR A 38 -0.59 -6.93 -7.58
CA TYR A 38 -0.89 -7.52 -6.29
C TYR A 38 0.46 -7.81 -5.64
N ASP A 39 1.33 -8.37 -5.66
CA ASP A 39 2.59 -8.58 -4.92
C ASP A 39 3.80 -7.91 -5.59
N CYS A 40 3.58 -6.81 -6.29
CA CYS A 40 4.64 -6.08 -6.99
C CYS A 40 4.58 -4.58 -6.71
N ASP A 41 5.64 -3.88 -7.06
CA ASP A 41 5.74 -2.42 -6.96
C ASP A 41 5.42 -1.78 -8.30
N SER A 42 4.41 -0.91 -8.33
CA SER A 42 3.90 -0.30 -9.56
C SER A 42 4.89 0.63 -10.26
N LEU A 43 5.87 1.20 -9.55
CA LEU A 43 6.79 2.19 -10.08
C LEU A 43 8.27 1.73 -10.14
N ALA A 44 8.60 0.63 -9.47
CA ALA A 44 10.01 0.20 -9.37
C ALA A 44 10.66 -0.08 -10.74
N PHE A 45 9.89 -0.56 -11.71
CA PHE A 45 10.34 -0.88 -13.06
C PHE A 45 9.77 0.05 -14.15
N GLU A 46 9.18 1.18 -13.77
CA GLU A 46 8.49 2.08 -14.70
C GLU A 46 9.38 2.51 -15.88
N LYS A 47 10.67 2.79 -15.62
CA LYS A 47 11.63 3.15 -16.68
C LYS A 47 11.83 2.08 -17.76
N ILE A 48 11.53 0.82 -17.44
CA ILE A 48 11.66 -0.31 -18.35
C ILE A 48 10.31 -0.66 -18.96
N SER A 49 9.27 -0.69 -18.13
CA SER A 49 7.93 -1.13 -18.54
C SER A 49 7.18 -0.08 -19.34
N GLY A 50 7.38 1.21 -19.04
CA GLY A 50 6.55 2.29 -19.60
C GLY A 50 5.07 2.13 -19.25
N PHE A 51 4.76 1.46 -18.15
CA PHE A 51 3.40 1.10 -17.76
C PHE A 51 2.50 2.32 -17.65
N LEU A 52 2.94 3.38 -16.99
CA LEU A 52 2.15 4.59 -16.81
C LEU A 52 1.80 5.26 -18.14
N LYS A 53 2.77 5.35 -19.04
CA LYS A 53 2.57 5.96 -20.37
C LYS A 53 1.49 5.24 -21.18
N ASN A 54 1.35 3.94 -21.01
CA ASN A 54 0.35 3.14 -21.73
C ASN A 54 -0.98 3.11 -20.99
N THR A 55 -0.97 3.07 -19.66
CA THR A 55 -2.17 2.79 -18.84
C THR A 55 -2.95 4.05 -18.45
N LEU A 56 -2.26 5.15 -18.11
CA LEU A 56 -2.96 6.37 -17.68
C LEU A 56 -3.89 6.96 -18.75
N PRO A 57 -3.52 6.99 -20.06
CA PRO A 57 -4.46 7.44 -21.10
C PRO A 57 -5.75 6.60 -21.18
N VAL A 58 -5.65 5.29 -20.94
CA VAL A 58 -6.82 4.41 -20.92
C VAL A 58 -7.72 4.76 -19.73
N PHE A 59 -7.16 4.84 -18.53
CA PHE A 59 -7.93 5.15 -17.33
C PHE A 59 -8.55 6.54 -17.36
N SER A 60 -7.94 7.52 -18.05
CA SER A 60 -8.53 8.85 -18.20
C SER A 60 -9.91 8.84 -18.89
N GLY A 61 -10.18 7.84 -19.72
CA GLY A 61 -11.47 7.64 -20.39
C GLY A 61 -12.49 6.81 -19.60
N LEU A 62 -12.12 6.25 -18.45
CA LEU A 62 -12.96 5.34 -17.69
C LEU A 62 -13.63 6.05 -16.50
N GLU A 63 -14.88 6.48 -16.66
CA GLU A 63 -15.62 7.26 -15.66
C GLU A 63 -15.86 6.51 -14.33
N ARG A 64 -16.00 5.18 -14.37
CA ARG A 64 -16.33 4.34 -13.21
C ARG A 64 -15.18 3.48 -12.72
N ALA A 65 -13.95 3.82 -13.08
CA ALA A 65 -12.77 3.07 -12.68
C ALA A 65 -11.74 3.98 -12.03
N ASP A 66 -11.13 3.46 -10.96
CA ASP A 66 -9.93 4.00 -10.36
C ASP A 66 -8.76 3.06 -10.60
N LEU A 67 -7.58 3.63 -10.80
CA LEU A 67 -6.32 2.90 -10.81
C LEU A 67 -5.56 3.18 -9.52
N GLU A 68 -5.22 2.16 -8.76
CA GLU A 68 -4.29 2.31 -7.63
C GLU A 68 -2.89 1.85 -8.02
N LEU A 69 -1.95 2.78 -7.95
CA LEU A 69 -0.52 2.53 -8.09
C LEU A 69 0.09 2.33 -6.71
N ARG A 70 0.28 1.09 -6.28
CA ARG A 70 0.89 0.79 -4.97
C ARG A 70 2.40 0.68 -5.09
N THR A 71 3.14 1.47 -4.30
CA THR A 71 4.59 1.56 -4.42
C THR A 71 5.32 1.83 -3.10
N LYS A 72 6.59 1.48 -3.07
CA LYS A 72 7.62 1.96 -2.14
C LYS A 72 8.70 2.77 -2.87
N SER A 73 8.62 2.81 -4.20
CA SER A 73 9.60 3.47 -5.06
C SER A 73 9.45 5.00 -5.02
N VAL A 74 10.57 5.70 -5.10
CA VAL A 74 10.62 7.16 -5.23
C VAL A 74 10.99 7.59 -6.65
N GLN A 75 10.79 6.73 -7.63
CA GLN A 75 10.97 7.05 -9.04
C GLN A 75 9.72 7.77 -9.58
N LEU A 76 9.65 9.08 -9.35
CA LEU A 76 8.46 9.89 -9.61
C LEU A 76 8.45 10.58 -10.99
N GLU A 77 9.57 10.57 -11.71
CA GLU A 77 9.73 11.35 -12.96
C GLU A 77 8.56 11.20 -13.95
N PRO A 78 8.04 10.00 -14.21
CA PRO A 78 6.90 9.88 -15.10
C PRO A 78 5.65 10.62 -14.56
N LEU A 79 5.31 10.45 -13.29
CA LEU A 79 4.15 11.10 -12.67
C LEU A 79 4.31 12.62 -12.58
N LEU A 80 5.52 13.10 -12.30
CA LEU A 80 5.78 14.54 -12.21
C LEU A 80 5.74 15.25 -13.56
N SER A 81 5.95 14.52 -14.64
CA SER A 81 5.88 15.03 -16.03
C SER A 81 4.50 14.93 -16.67
N MET A 82 3.57 14.21 -16.04
CA MET A 82 2.21 14.02 -16.52
C MET A 82 1.23 14.92 -15.78
N GLU A 83 0.08 15.19 -16.39
CA GLU A 83 -1.04 15.85 -15.70
C GLU A 83 -1.70 14.88 -14.72
N PRO A 84 -1.98 15.32 -13.46
CA PRO A 84 -2.63 14.49 -12.48
C PRO A 84 -4.03 14.05 -12.89
N GLN A 85 -4.34 12.80 -12.66
CA GLN A 85 -5.66 12.21 -12.91
C GLN A 85 -6.35 11.87 -11.58
N GLN A 86 -7.57 12.36 -11.37
CA GLN A 86 -8.30 12.19 -10.12
C GLN A 86 -8.75 10.74 -9.87
N ASN A 87 -8.76 9.91 -10.88
CA ASN A 87 -9.03 8.48 -10.81
C ASN A 87 -7.75 7.62 -10.81
N CYS A 88 -6.59 8.21 -10.58
CA CYS A 88 -5.32 7.49 -10.39
C CYS A 88 -4.74 7.82 -9.02
N ILE A 89 -4.87 6.88 -8.09
CA ILE A 89 -4.40 7.01 -6.71
C ILE A 89 -2.96 6.53 -6.61
N VAL A 90 -2.04 7.40 -6.19
CA VAL A 90 -0.65 7.00 -5.92
C VAL A 90 -0.51 6.63 -4.45
N ALA A 91 -0.44 5.33 -4.18
CA ALA A 91 -0.51 4.77 -2.84
C ALA A 91 0.86 4.26 -2.36
N PHE A 92 1.35 4.80 -1.25
CA PHE A 92 2.61 4.37 -0.66
C PHE A 92 2.42 3.43 0.51
N SER A 93 3.17 2.31 0.51
CA SER A 93 3.28 1.43 1.66
C SER A 93 4.19 2.07 2.72
N LEU A 94 3.68 2.14 3.94
CA LEU A 94 4.26 2.89 5.04
C LEU A 94 4.33 2.04 6.31
N MET A 95 5.44 2.14 7.02
CA MET A 95 5.67 1.59 8.36
C MET A 95 6.67 2.49 9.08
N PRO A 96 6.83 2.39 10.41
CA PRO A 96 7.86 3.15 11.12
C PRO A 96 9.25 2.98 10.52
N GLU A 97 10.05 4.05 10.51
CA GLU A 97 11.38 4.10 9.88
C GLU A 97 12.30 3.00 10.40
N GLU A 98 12.24 2.73 11.71
CA GLU A 98 13.07 1.71 12.36
C GLU A 98 12.72 0.29 11.89
N LEU A 99 11.43 0.03 11.66
CA LEU A 99 10.96 -1.23 11.10
C LEU A 99 11.28 -1.34 9.61
N ALA A 100 11.13 -0.26 8.86
CA ALA A 100 11.47 -0.24 7.45
C ALA A 100 12.94 -0.54 7.20
N LYS A 101 13.86 -0.03 8.03
CA LYS A 101 15.30 -0.34 7.95
C LYS A 101 15.61 -1.82 8.13
N LYS A 102 14.84 -2.53 8.95
CA LYS A 102 15.02 -3.96 9.19
C LYS A 102 14.33 -4.83 8.13
N LEU A 103 13.11 -4.48 7.75
CA LEU A 103 12.20 -5.36 7.01
C LEU A 103 12.06 -5.01 5.52
N ASP A 104 12.18 -3.72 5.15
CA ASP A 104 12.05 -3.24 3.77
C ASP A 104 13.42 -3.17 3.06
N ASN A 105 14.10 -4.30 2.99
CA ASN A 105 15.43 -4.39 2.41
C ASN A 105 15.45 -3.84 0.96
N LYS A 106 16.41 -2.95 0.66
CA LYS A 106 16.61 -2.27 -0.62
C LYS A 106 15.49 -1.29 -1.04
N ALA A 107 14.48 -1.07 -0.22
CA ALA A 107 13.47 -0.04 -0.49
C ALA A 107 13.95 1.34 0.03
N PRO A 108 13.49 2.46 -0.54
CA PRO A 108 13.75 3.79 -0.02
C PRO A 108 13.29 3.95 1.43
N SER A 109 14.00 4.79 2.22
CA SER A 109 13.63 5.13 3.59
C SER A 109 12.24 5.77 3.66
N ILE A 110 11.60 5.71 4.81
CA ILE A 110 10.27 6.31 5.02
C ILE A 110 10.34 7.83 4.83
N SER A 111 11.38 8.48 5.31
CA SER A 111 11.59 9.92 5.06
C SER A 111 11.62 10.27 3.58
N ARG A 112 12.25 9.44 2.74
CA ARG A 112 12.25 9.63 1.27
C ARG A 112 10.86 9.36 0.66
N ARG A 113 10.11 8.38 1.20
CA ARG A 113 8.73 8.11 0.74
C ARG A 113 7.80 9.27 1.10
N ILE A 114 7.94 9.87 2.29
CA ILE A 114 7.18 11.05 2.69
C ILE A 114 7.50 12.23 1.75
N ALA A 115 8.78 12.51 1.50
CA ALA A 115 9.16 13.57 0.56
C ALA A 115 8.61 13.32 -0.87
N ALA A 116 8.53 12.07 -1.30
CA ALA A 116 7.92 11.69 -2.57
C ALA A 116 6.41 11.96 -2.58
N LEU A 117 5.71 11.59 -1.50
CA LEU A 117 4.28 11.86 -1.30
C LEU A 117 3.98 13.35 -1.35
N THR A 118 4.77 14.17 -0.65
CA THR A 118 4.62 15.64 -0.64
C THR A 118 4.71 16.22 -2.07
N ARG A 119 5.72 15.83 -2.82
CA ARG A 119 5.88 16.29 -4.23
C ARG A 119 4.71 15.89 -5.12
N LEU A 120 4.16 14.70 -4.94
CA LEU A 120 2.99 14.23 -5.68
C LEU A 120 1.71 14.97 -5.27
N ALA A 121 1.52 15.21 -3.97
CA ALA A 121 0.41 15.99 -3.45
C ALA A 121 0.43 17.44 -3.96
N GLU A 122 1.60 18.09 -3.91
CA GLU A 122 1.81 19.45 -4.47
C GLU A 122 1.51 19.51 -5.97
N ARG A 123 1.76 18.43 -6.69
CA ARG A 123 1.41 18.33 -8.12
C ARG A 123 -0.10 18.12 -8.35
N GLY A 124 -0.85 17.67 -7.33
CA GLY A 124 -2.28 17.43 -7.37
C GLY A 124 -2.68 15.96 -7.59
N TRP A 125 -1.77 15.01 -7.41
CA TRP A 125 -2.12 13.59 -7.46
C TRP A 125 -2.89 13.16 -6.21
N PRO A 126 -3.95 12.34 -6.32
CA PRO A 126 -4.61 11.72 -5.18
C PRO A 126 -3.68 10.75 -4.45
N ILE A 127 -3.52 10.93 -3.14
CA ILE A 127 -2.57 10.18 -2.31
C ILE A 127 -3.26 9.07 -1.53
N GLY A 128 -2.70 7.87 -1.61
CA GLY A 128 -3.07 6.72 -0.77
C GLY A 128 -2.01 6.44 0.29
N LEU A 129 -2.42 6.30 1.56
CA LEU A 129 -1.53 5.86 2.64
C LEU A 129 -1.86 4.42 3.01
N ARG A 130 -0.87 3.54 2.98
CA ARG A 130 -1.07 2.09 3.17
C ARG A 130 -0.26 1.59 4.35
N PHE A 131 -0.90 1.48 5.50
CA PHE A 131 -0.36 0.89 6.73
C PHE A 131 -0.67 -0.62 6.77
N ASP A 132 -0.39 -1.31 5.70
CA ASP A 132 -0.61 -2.74 5.55
C ASP A 132 0.71 -3.40 5.09
N PRO A 133 1.39 -4.10 6.04
CA PRO A 133 0.93 -4.47 7.38
C PRO A 133 1.28 -3.46 8.50
N LEU A 134 0.42 -3.40 9.51
CA LEU A 134 0.78 -2.91 10.84
C LEU A 134 1.65 -3.97 11.54
N ILE A 135 2.80 -3.55 12.08
CA ILE A 135 3.76 -4.44 12.70
C ILE A 135 3.87 -4.09 14.19
N TYR A 136 3.54 -5.06 15.03
CA TYR A 136 3.72 -4.95 16.47
C TYR A 136 5.19 -5.12 16.85
N SER A 137 5.71 -4.23 17.67
CA SER A 137 7.10 -4.23 18.12
C SER A 137 7.21 -3.54 19.48
N TYR A 138 8.36 -3.59 20.12
CA TYR A 138 8.60 -2.72 21.28
C TYR A 138 8.47 -1.26 20.88
N ASP A 139 7.84 -0.45 21.75
CA ASP A 139 7.58 0.98 21.55
C ASP A 139 6.83 1.28 20.22
N TRP A 140 5.96 0.36 19.80
CA TRP A 140 5.24 0.51 18.52
C TRP A 140 4.34 1.74 18.51
N LYS A 141 3.73 2.13 19.64
CA LYS A 141 2.85 3.30 19.73
C LYS A 141 3.61 4.58 19.38
N GLU A 142 4.73 4.80 20.03
CA GLU A 142 5.58 5.97 19.80
C GLU A 142 6.14 6.00 18.37
N LYS A 143 6.44 4.84 17.81
CA LYS A 143 6.92 4.72 16.42
C LYS A 143 5.84 5.08 15.41
N TYR A 144 4.61 4.57 15.59
CA TYR A 144 3.50 4.91 14.70
C TYR A 144 3.01 6.36 14.91
N GLU A 145 3.02 6.88 16.13
CA GLU A 145 2.71 8.28 16.42
C GLU A 145 3.65 9.21 15.65
N ARG A 146 4.96 8.97 15.70
CA ARG A 146 5.94 9.76 14.91
C ARG A 146 5.70 9.64 13.41
N LEU A 147 5.40 8.44 12.90
CA LEU A 147 5.11 8.24 11.49
C LEU A 147 3.87 9.02 11.04
N VAL A 148 2.76 8.85 11.77
CA VAL A 148 1.49 9.52 11.45
C VAL A 148 1.65 11.04 11.58
N GLY A 149 2.27 11.53 12.66
CA GLY A 149 2.56 12.95 12.83
C GLY A 149 3.34 13.54 11.66
N SER A 150 4.42 12.86 11.23
CA SER A 150 5.22 13.32 10.08
C SER A 150 4.44 13.32 8.77
N LEU A 151 3.52 12.38 8.57
CA LEU A 151 2.66 12.33 7.37
C LEU A 151 1.63 13.47 7.37
N LEU A 152 0.97 13.70 8.51
CA LEU A 152 -0.05 14.76 8.64
C LEU A 152 0.55 16.15 8.59
N GLU A 153 1.80 16.34 9.04
CA GLU A 153 2.54 17.60 8.89
C GLU A 153 2.95 17.87 7.43
N ALA A 154 3.32 16.80 6.69
CA ALA A 154 3.86 16.90 5.34
C ALA A 154 2.79 16.96 4.24
N LEU A 155 1.57 16.48 4.50
CA LEU A 155 0.53 16.33 3.48
C LEU A 155 -0.71 17.17 3.78
N PRO A 156 -1.19 17.98 2.83
CA PRO A 156 -2.52 18.58 2.93
C PRO A 156 -3.61 17.49 3.03
N ASN A 157 -4.54 17.65 3.96
CA ASN A 157 -5.60 16.65 4.19
C ASN A 157 -6.46 16.40 2.96
N GLU A 158 -6.67 17.40 2.13
CA GLU A 158 -7.42 17.30 0.86
C GLU A 158 -6.72 16.41 -0.16
N SER A 159 -5.39 16.31 -0.13
CA SER A 159 -4.62 15.44 -1.02
C SER A 159 -4.76 13.96 -0.66
N ILE A 160 -5.13 13.64 0.58
CA ILE A 160 -5.32 12.27 1.04
C ILE A 160 -6.64 11.73 0.48
N HIS A 161 -6.53 10.85 -0.50
CA HIS A 161 -7.66 10.16 -1.10
C HIS A 161 -8.17 9.06 -0.17
N SER A 162 -7.26 8.21 0.31
CA SER A 162 -7.63 7.05 1.12
C SER A 162 -6.49 6.56 2.01
N ILE A 163 -6.86 5.98 3.15
CA ILE A 163 -5.96 5.32 4.07
C ILE A 163 -6.41 3.89 4.25
N SER A 164 -5.51 2.93 4.10
CA SER A 164 -5.79 1.54 4.47
C SER A 164 -4.81 1.03 5.50
N TYR A 165 -5.29 0.13 6.36
CA TYR A 165 -4.49 -0.52 7.38
C TYR A 165 -4.92 -1.96 7.58
N GLY A 166 -4.00 -2.79 8.05
CA GLY A 166 -4.28 -4.18 8.39
C GLY A 166 -3.12 -4.77 9.19
N PRO A 167 -3.37 -5.79 10.03
CA PRO A 167 -2.32 -6.44 10.81
C PRO A 167 -1.37 -7.24 9.93
N LEU A 168 -0.16 -7.49 10.45
CA LEU A 168 0.75 -8.44 9.82
C LEU A 168 0.14 -9.84 9.81
N ARG A 169 0.08 -10.43 8.62
CA ARG A 169 -0.50 -11.76 8.39
C ARG A 169 0.27 -12.54 7.36
N PHE A 170 0.37 -13.83 7.56
CA PHE A 170 1.04 -14.75 6.66
C PHE A 170 0.15 -15.95 6.35
N PRO A 171 0.14 -16.47 5.13
CA PRO A 171 -0.28 -17.84 4.89
C PRO A 171 0.52 -18.79 5.79
N LYS A 172 -0.14 -19.76 6.43
CA LYS A 172 0.47 -20.66 7.42
C LYS A 172 1.74 -21.35 6.91
N LYS A 173 1.74 -21.79 5.64
CA LYS A 173 2.92 -22.41 5.03
C LYS A 173 4.08 -21.42 4.95
N MET A 174 3.83 -20.23 4.47
CA MET A 174 4.82 -19.16 4.35
C MET A 174 5.41 -18.78 5.72
N TYR A 175 4.55 -18.62 6.74
CA TYR A 175 5.00 -18.38 8.11
C TYR A 175 5.98 -19.45 8.59
N SER A 176 5.63 -20.73 8.42
CA SER A 176 6.46 -21.84 8.84
C SER A 176 7.81 -21.88 8.12
N GLU A 177 7.86 -21.52 6.85
CA GLU A 177 9.11 -21.47 6.08
C GLU A 177 10.00 -20.29 6.53
N ILE A 178 9.41 -19.10 6.69
CA ILE A 178 10.16 -17.91 7.14
C ILE A 178 10.68 -18.11 8.57
N PHE A 179 9.85 -18.63 9.47
CA PHE A 179 10.25 -18.89 10.86
C PHE A 179 11.40 -19.89 10.96
N LYS A 180 11.45 -20.91 10.10
CA LYS A 180 12.59 -21.85 10.06
C LYS A 180 13.88 -21.19 9.58
N LEU A 181 13.78 -20.24 8.66
CA LEU A 181 14.95 -19.52 8.11
C LEU A 181 15.48 -18.44 9.07
N TYR A 182 14.60 -17.82 9.83
CA TYR A 182 14.88 -16.67 10.69
C TYR A 182 14.22 -16.83 12.07
N PRO A 183 14.56 -17.86 12.86
CA PRO A 183 13.87 -18.14 14.13
C PRO A 183 14.08 -17.06 15.20
N ASP A 184 15.18 -16.32 15.12
CA ASP A 184 15.56 -15.28 16.08
C ASP A 184 15.14 -13.87 15.63
N GLU A 185 14.33 -13.76 14.57
CA GLU A 185 13.87 -12.46 14.09
C GLU A 185 12.85 -11.85 15.07
N ASP A 186 13.11 -10.61 15.50
CA ASP A 186 12.25 -9.85 16.43
C ASP A 186 10.75 -9.84 15.99
N LEU A 187 10.48 -9.96 14.70
CA LEU A 187 9.14 -10.00 14.13
C LEU A 187 8.31 -11.16 14.72
N PHE A 188 8.96 -12.25 15.14
CA PHE A 188 8.33 -13.44 15.69
C PHE A 188 8.40 -13.52 17.22
N SER A 189 8.94 -12.49 17.87
CA SER A 189 9.07 -12.44 19.35
C SER A 189 7.72 -12.29 20.06
N PHE A 190 6.67 -11.92 19.33
CA PHE A 190 5.33 -11.75 19.85
C PHE A 190 4.45 -12.94 19.47
N SER A 191 3.45 -13.23 20.33
CA SER A 191 2.58 -14.38 20.12
C SER A 191 1.76 -14.24 18.84
N MET A 192 2.02 -15.14 17.90
CA MET A 192 1.26 -15.26 16.66
C MET A 192 0.23 -16.38 16.80
N LYS A 193 -0.95 -16.19 16.25
CA LYS A 193 -2.06 -17.15 16.27
C LYS A 193 -2.41 -17.58 14.86
N ALA A 194 -2.67 -18.87 14.70
CA ALA A 194 -3.12 -19.45 13.44
C ALA A 194 -4.63 -19.64 13.49
N ALA A 195 -5.33 -19.07 12.50
CA ALA A 195 -6.75 -19.28 12.26
C ALA A 195 -7.02 -19.27 10.74
N ASP A 196 -7.86 -20.15 10.27
CA ASP A 196 -8.32 -20.21 8.86
C ASP A 196 -7.20 -20.17 7.81
N GLY A 197 -6.09 -20.85 8.10
CA GLY A 197 -4.93 -20.92 7.18
C GLY A 197 -4.01 -19.69 7.21
N ILE A 198 -4.34 -18.68 8.01
CA ILE A 198 -3.57 -17.44 8.20
C ILE A 198 -2.92 -17.46 9.59
N VAL A 199 -1.72 -16.90 9.70
CA VAL A 199 -1.02 -16.62 10.97
C VAL A 199 -0.89 -15.12 11.11
N SER A 200 -1.39 -14.59 12.22
CA SER A 200 -1.40 -13.16 12.55
C SER A 200 -1.30 -12.95 14.06
N TYR A 201 -1.31 -11.71 14.51
CA TYR A 201 -1.25 -11.39 15.94
C TYR A 201 -2.51 -11.78 16.64
N GLY A 202 -3.26 -12.22 17.08
CA GLY A 202 -4.57 -12.43 17.69
C GLY A 202 -5.31 -11.10 17.97
N ASN A 203 -6.60 -11.21 18.02
CA ASN A 203 -7.55 -10.09 18.05
C ASN A 203 -7.22 -8.98 19.08
N GLY A 204 -6.63 -9.34 20.24
CA GLY A 204 -6.27 -8.35 21.25
C GLY A 204 -5.24 -7.33 20.76
N ILE A 205 -4.14 -7.81 20.16
CA ILE A 205 -3.09 -6.94 19.59
C ILE A 205 -3.62 -6.22 18.35
N GLU A 206 -4.35 -6.92 17.48
CA GLU A 206 -4.86 -6.35 16.25
C GLU A 206 -5.85 -5.21 16.50
N ASN A 207 -6.75 -5.39 17.45
CA ASN A 207 -7.69 -4.35 17.87
C ASN A 207 -6.97 -3.17 18.50
N GLU A 208 -6.02 -3.43 19.42
CA GLU A 208 -5.23 -2.37 20.06
C GLU A 208 -4.48 -1.50 19.04
N MET A 209 -3.86 -2.12 18.03
CA MET A 209 -3.16 -1.39 16.97
C MET A 209 -4.12 -0.61 16.07
N SER A 210 -5.26 -1.21 15.74
CA SER A 210 -6.29 -0.56 14.93
C SER A 210 -6.88 0.65 15.64
N ASP A 211 -7.29 0.49 16.90
CA ASP A 211 -7.87 1.56 17.72
C ASP A 211 -6.89 2.72 17.91
N PHE A 212 -5.61 2.39 18.14
CA PHE A 212 -4.58 3.41 18.26
C PHE A 212 -4.41 4.20 16.96
N LEU A 213 -4.27 3.53 15.81
CA LEU A 213 -4.11 4.21 14.52
C LEU A 213 -5.34 5.08 14.19
N LEU A 214 -6.55 4.54 14.40
CA LEU A 214 -7.79 5.30 14.19
C LEU A 214 -7.87 6.51 15.11
N GLY A 215 -7.44 6.38 16.37
CA GLY A 215 -7.34 7.50 17.31
C GLY A 215 -6.40 8.62 16.82
N GLN A 216 -5.25 8.27 16.24
CA GLN A 216 -4.29 9.24 15.67
C GLN A 216 -4.84 9.98 14.44
N LEU A 217 -5.70 9.33 13.66
CA LEU A 217 -6.30 9.90 12.45
C LEU A 217 -7.62 10.64 12.71
N SER A 218 -8.22 10.42 13.88
CA SER A 218 -9.53 10.98 14.26
C SER A 218 -9.49 12.51 14.29
N GLY A 219 -10.49 13.12 13.68
CA GLY A 219 -10.61 14.58 13.61
C GLY A 219 -9.70 15.25 12.58
N VAL A 220 -8.78 14.50 11.95
CA VAL A 220 -7.89 15.01 10.90
C VAL A 220 -8.31 14.50 9.52
N VAL A 221 -8.59 13.21 9.41
CA VAL A 221 -9.02 12.59 8.16
C VAL A 221 -10.45 12.05 8.32
N SER A 222 -11.30 12.26 7.31
CA SER A 222 -12.67 11.73 7.32
C SER A 222 -12.67 10.20 7.41
N SER A 223 -13.52 9.64 8.27
CA SER A 223 -13.65 8.19 8.44
C SER A 223 -14.02 7.45 7.15
N GLU A 224 -14.71 8.10 6.22
CA GLU A 224 -15.05 7.55 4.91
C GLU A 224 -13.83 7.25 4.02
N LYS A 225 -12.69 7.90 4.31
CA LYS A 225 -11.43 7.67 3.62
C LYS A 225 -10.58 6.57 4.24
N ILE A 226 -11.00 6.00 5.39
CA ILE A 226 -10.21 5.03 6.16
C ILE A 226 -10.89 3.67 6.13
N PHE A 227 -10.15 2.65 5.73
CA PHE A 227 -10.68 1.29 5.68
C PHE A 227 -9.67 0.24 6.13
N GLN A 228 -10.17 -0.81 6.76
CA GLN A 228 -9.37 -1.94 7.20
C GLN A 228 -9.23 -2.97 6.07
N CYS A 229 -8.00 -3.38 5.79
CA CYS A 229 -7.73 -4.52 4.94
C CYS A 229 -7.99 -5.82 5.71
N LEU A 230 -9.14 -6.44 5.46
CA LEU A 230 -9.47 -7.76 6.00
C LEU A 230 -8.86 -8.84 5.10
N SER A 231 -8.41 -9.96 5.68
CA SER A 231 -8.16 -11.17 4.90
C SER A 231 -9.48 -11.60 4.28
N GLN A 232 -9.53 -11.70 2.96
CA GLN A 232 -10.66 -12.40 2.34
C GLN A 232 -10.58 -13.86 2.80
N THR A 233 -11.59 -14.27 3.56
CA THR A 233 -11.83 -15.67 3.93
C THR A 233 -12.30 -16.46 2.71
#